data_dc69c9f3034da5be179728f48abade2c
#
_entry.id   dc69c9f3034da5be179728f48abade2c
#
_cell.length_a   1.000
_cell.length_b   1.000
_cell.length_c   1.000
_cell.angle_alpha   90.00
_cell.angle_beta   90.00
_cell.angle_gamma   90.00
#
_symmetry.space_group_name_H-M   'P 1'
#
loop_
_entity.id
_entity.type
_entity.pdbx_description
1 polymer ?
#
loop_
_entity_poly.entity_id
_entity_poly.type
_entity_poly.pdbx_seq_one_letter_code
_entity_poly.pdbx_strand_id
1 'polypeptide(L)'
;MNLTLDWLSRDGKLLLSARILRTFGYGFLSVVIAIYLRFLGFDDIQIGLLLGSTLVNSVIFTIFASFYADRIGRRNVLVIYASLMCISGLIFTFTDNYLLLVLAAFIGTINVTGSETGAFLTIEQAILPQTIRDKKKMNTIFALYNMVGTFAMSAGIMLSGLPSLLHQQYFEMNHVESFKILFMLYSILGLVVMIIYFMISKHIEIKPNVNKSVRQTLSPRSKKIVGKLSALFAVDSFAGGFVIQSVVSLWFFTKFGADLIILSYIFSAAGVLTALSYLAAAKIADRIGLVNTMVFTHIPSNVLLFLVAFAPTLQLAIIIYLIRMGLSQMDVPTRQSYIVSIVNEDERTAASGLTNVSRNIAQAVSPSVIGYIFQSFLALSGPFVLGGVIKIIYDLVLYFNFRNIKSRNE
;
A
#
# COMPACT_ATOMS: atom_id res chain seq x y z
N MET A 1 2.01 -1.31 -30.77
CA MET A 1 0.78 -1.13 -29.99
C MET A 1 0.52 0.37 -29.95
N ASN A 2 -0.44 0.88 -30.74
CA ASN A 2 -0.77 2.31 -30.72
C ASN A 2 -1.37 2.66 -29.35
N LEU A 3 -0.60 3.40 -28.57
CA LEU A 3 -0.96 3.87 -27.22
C LEU A 3 -1.93 5.08 -27.26
N THR A 4 -2.77 5.19 -28.31
CA THR A 4 -3.78 6.23 -28.33
C THR A 4 -4.84 5.90 -27.27
N LEU A 5 -4.99 6.80 -26.30
CA LEU A 5 -5.99 6.70 -25.22
C LEU A 5 -7.36 7.24 -25.67
N ASP A 6 -7.70 7.07 -26.95
CA ASP A 6 -8.95 7.61 -27.54
C ASP A 6 -10.20 6.88 -27.04
N TRP A 7 -10.01 5.65 -26.56
CA TRP A 7 -11.06 4.82 -25.92
C TRP A 7 -11.39 5.26 -24.49
N LEU A 8 -10.52 6.09 -23.88
CA LEU A 8 -10.67 6.61 -22.53
C LEU A 8 -11.31 8.01 -22.58
N SER A 9 -12.33 8.22 -21.74
CA SER A 9 -12.97 9.53 -21.63
C SER A 9 -12.01 10.57 -21.02
N ARG A 10 -12.41 11.87 -21.11
CA ARG A 10 -11.70 12.96 -20.44
C ARG A 10 -11.56 12.67 -18.93
N ASP A 11 -12.63 12.23 -18.28
CA ASP A 11 -12.61 11.93 -16.83
C ASP A 11 -11.66 10.78 -16.49
N GLY A 12 -11.56 9.77 -17.35
CA GLY A 12 -10.61 8.68 -17.18
C GLY A 12 -9.15 9.15 -17.29
N LYS A 13 -8.85 10.06 -18.21
CA LYS A 13 -7.53 10.68 -18.33
C LYS A 13 -7.18 11.51 -17.09
N LEU A 14 -8.14 12.30 -16.58
CA LEU A 14 -7.97 13.07 -15.34
C LEU A 14 -7.72 12.18 -14.12
N LEU A 15 -8.45 11.06 -13.98
CA LEU A 15 -8.22 10.07 -12.92
C LEU A 15 -6.82 9.47 -12.98
N LEU A 16 -6.36 9.08 -14.17
CA LEU A 16 -4.99 8.56 -14.33
C LEU A 16 -3.93 9.62 -13.96
N SER A 17 -4.14 10.89 -14.36
CA SER A 17 -3.24 11.99 -14.01
C SER A 17 -3.21 12.25 -12.51
N ALA A 18 -4.38 12.28 -11.84
CA ALA A 18 -4.47 12.42 -10.39
C ALA A 18 -3.75 11.27 -9.67
N ARG A 19 -3.93 10.03 -10.15
CA ARG A 19 -3.24 8.86 -9.62
C ARG A 19 -1.72 8.97 -9.74
N ILE A 20 -1.20 9.36 -10.91
CA ILE A 20 0.24 9.53 -11.14
C ILE A 20 0.83 10.49 -10.11
N LEU A 21 0.24 11.69 -9.98
CA LEU A 21 0.74 12.72 -9.08
C LEU A 21 0.68 12.29 -7.61
N ARG A 22 -0.42 11.67 -7.21
CA ARG A 22 -0.61 11.21 -5.84
C ARG A 22 0.33 10.08 -5.48
N THR A 23 0.43 9.03 -6.33
CA THR A 23 1.32 7.90 -6.05
C THR A 23 2.79 8.29 -6.14
N PHE A 24 3.16 9.27 -6.96
CA PHE A 24 4.48 9.88 -6.94
C PHE A 24 4.78 10.49 -5.56
N GLY A 25 3.86 11.28 -5.00
CA GLY A 25 3.99 11.83 -3.64
C GLY A 25 4.10 10.75 -2.56
N TYR A 26 3.31 9.70 -2.67
CA TYR A 26 3.38 8.56 -1.76
C TYR A 26 4.73 7.84 -1.81
N GLY A 27 5.35 7.79 -3.00
CA GLY A 27 6.63 7.13 -3.19
C GLY A 27 7.71 7.71 -2.28
N PHE A 28 8.00 8.99 -2.35
CA PHE A 28 9.05 9.59 -1.53
C PHE A 28 8.70 9.62 -0.04
N LEU A 29 7.43 9.89 0.32
CA LEU A 29 7.02 9.93 1.73
C LEU A 29 7.18 8.58 2.42
N SER A 30 6.86 7.46 1.74
CA SER A 30 6.98 6.13 2.32
C SER A 30 8.42 5.75 2.72
N VAL A 31 9.41 6.41 2.14
CA VAL A 31 10.84 6.23 2.49
C VAL A 31 11.26 7.18 3.60
N VAL A 32 10.92 8.47 3.48
CA VAL A 32 11.54 9.51 4.32
C VAL A 32 10.85 9.74 5.65
N ILE A 33 9.56 9.45 5.80
CA ILE A 33 8.77 9.90 6.95
C ILE A 33 9.32 9.40 8.30
N ALA A 34 9.68 8.12 8.41
CA ALA A 34 10.20 7.56 9.66
C ALA A 34 11.59 8.10 10.00
N ILE A 35 12.42 8.36 8.98
CA ILE A 35 13.75 8.95 9.14
C ILE A 35 13.64 10.41 9.55
N TYR A 36 12.73 11.18 8.95
CA TYR A 36 12.43 12.56 9.35
C TYR A 36 12.04 12.66 10.83
N LEU A 37 11.14 11.78 11.29
CA LEU A 37 10.72 11.75 12.70
C LEU A 37 11.89 11.44 13.64
N ARG A 38 12.81 10.59 13.21
CA ARG A 38 14.05 10.29 13.95
C ARG A 38 14.95 11.52 14.05
N PHE A 39 15.10 12.31 12.99
CA PHE A 39 15.86 13.56 13.00
C PHE A 39 15.20 14.65 13.87
N LEU A 40 13.88 14.62 14.07
CA LEU A 40 13.18 15.46 15.04
C LEU A 40 13.39 15.02 16.50
N GLY A 41 14.07 13.88 16.73
CA GLY A 41 14.38 13.38 18.08
C GLY A 41 13.27 12.52 18.70
N PHE A 42 12.27 12.10 17.93
CA PHE A 42 11.22 11.23 18.43
C PHE A 42 11.72 9.81 18.67
N ASP A 43 11.24 9.19 19.74
CA ASP A 43 11.56 7.82 20.10
C ASP A 43 10.83 6.80 19.23
N ASP A 44 11.20 5.52 19.36
CA ASP A 44 10.67 4.43 18.55
C ASP A 44 9.16 4.22 18.75
N ILE A 45 8.65 4.46 19.97
CA ILE A 45 7.22 4.35 20.28
C ILE A 45 6.45 5.47 19.59
N GLN A 46 6.95 6.69 19.67
CA GLN A 46 6.36 7.87 19.05
C GLN A 46 6.30 7.70 17.52
N ILE A 47 7.38 7.23 16.90
CA ILE A 47 7.43 6.92 15.46
C ILE A 47 6.41 5.84 15.12
N GLY A 48 6.39 4.73 15.87
CA GLY A 48 5.45 3.63 15.64
C GLY A 48 3.98 4.06 15.77
N LEU A 49 3.64 4.87 16.76
CA LEU A 49 2.28 5.40 16.95
C LEU A 49 1.86 6.33 15.80
N LEU A 50 2.77 7.20 15.33
CA LEU A 50 2.47 8.08 14.19
C LEU A 50 2.26 7.27 12.91
N LEU A 51 3.13 6.29 12.59
CA LEU A 51 2.96 5.41 11.45
C LEU A 51 1.66 4.58 11.56
N GLY A 52 1.33 4.09 12.76
CA GLY A 52 0.08 3.41 13.05
C GLY A 52 -1.15 4.28 12.77
N SER A 53 -1.10 5.57 13.14
CA SER A 53 -2.19 6.51 12.92
C SER A 53 -2.54 6.68 11.44
N THR A 54 -1.55 6.64 10.53
CA THR A 54 -1.78 6.71 9.07
C THR A 54 -2.54 5.48 8.57
N LEU A 55 -2.24 4.29 9.10
CA LEU A 55 -2.92 3.06 8.69
C LEU A 55 -4.34 2.98 9.26
N VAL A 56 -4.55 3.43 10.48
CA VAL A 56 -5.90 3.57 11.08
C VAL A 56 -6.75 4.53 10.25
N ASN A 57 -6.19 5.68 9.86
CA ASN A 57 -6.83 6.60 8.93
C ASN A 57 -7.26 5.91 7.63
N SER A 58 -6.34 5.16 7.01
CA SER A 58 -6.61 4.46 5.74
C SER A 58 -7.82 3.53 5.86
N VAL A 59 -7.96 2.81 6.99
CA VAL A 59 -9.13 1.95 7.27
C VAL A 59 -10.39 2.76 7.42
N ILE A 60 -10.39 3.79 8.28
CA ILE A 60 -11.55 4.64 8.56
C ILE A 60 -12.03 5.31 7.29
N PHE A 61 -11.13 5.90 6.51
CA PHE A 61 -11.47 6.59 5.28
C PHE A 61 -11.97 5.64 4.19
N THR A 62 -11.42 4.42 4.11
CA THR A 62 -11.92 3.39 3.18
C THR A 62 -13.34 2.97 3.54
N ILE A 63 -13.63 2.74 4.83
CA ILE A 63 -14.98 2.43 5.31
C ILE A 63 -15.91 3.59 5.02
N PHE A 64 -15.53 4.82 5.36
CA PHE A 64 -16.33 6.02 5.09
C PHE A 64 -16.62 6.16 3.59
N ALA A 65 -15.60 6.02 2.72
CA ALA A 65 -15.77 6.07 1.28
C ALA A 65 -16.73 5.00 0.77
N SER A 66 -16.64 3.77 1.26
CA SER A 66 -17.48 2.65 0.83
C SER A 66 -18.96 2.86 1.15
N PHE A 67 -19.29 3.54 2.26
CA PHE A 67 -20.68 3.75 2.68
C PHE A 67 -21.27 5.09 2.28
N TYR A 68 -20.46 6.12 2.19
CA TYR A 68 -20.92 7.50 2.05
C TYR A 68 -20.55 8.17 0.74
N ALA A 69 -19.56 7.67 -0.04
CA ALA A 69 -19.13 8.34 -1.26
C ALA A 69 -20.26 8.50 -2.29
N ASP A 70 -21.13 7.50 -2.43
CA ASP A 70 -22.27 7.57 -3.35
C ASP A 70 -23.37 8.55 -2.90
N ARG A 71 -23.46 8.86 -1.58
CA ARG A 71 -24.45 9.80 -1.02
C ARG A 71 -23.96 11.24 -1.08
N ILE A 72 -22.69 11.48 -0.75
CA ILE A 72 -22.06 12.81 -0.71
C ILE A 72 -21.68 13.26 -2.13
N GLY A 73 -21.46 12.29 -3.03
CA GLY A 73 -20.89 12.46 -4.36
C GLY A 73 -19.43 12.02 -4.38
N ARG A 74 -19.11 11.07 -5.26
CA ARG A 74 -17.76 10.50 -5.43
C ARG A 74 -16.70 11.57 -5.67
N ARG A 75 -17.01 12.53 -6.54
CA ARG A 75 -16.15 13.67 -6.84
C ARG A 75 -15.87 14.50 -5.60
N ASN A 76 -16.90 14.84 -4.82
CA ASN A 76 -16.76 15.66 -3.63
C ASN A 76 -15.87 14.97 -2.58
N VAL A 77 -16.03 13.68 -2.38
CA VAL A 77 -15.19 12.91 -1.45
C VAL A 77 -13.73 12.86 -1.91
N LEU A 78 -13.47 12.68 -3.22
CA LEU A 78 -12.11 12.76 -3.78
C LEU A 78 -11.46 14.13 -3.56
N VAL A 79 -12.23 15.21 -3.75
CA VAL A 79 -11.79 16.59 -3.50
C VAL A 79 -11.46 16.78 -2.03
N ILE A 80 -12.31 16.33 -1.10
CA ILE A 80 -12.07 16.42 0.35
C ILE A 80 -10.77 15.68 0.71
N TYR A 81 -10.56 14.46 0.21
CA TYR A 81 -9.35 13.70 0.51
C TYR A 81 -8.08 14.35 -0.07
N ALA A 82 -8.17 14.93 -1.26
CA ALA A 82 -7.06 15.69 -1.83
C ALA A 82 -6.77 16.99 -1.04
N SER A 83 -7.80 17.65 -0.51
CA SER A 83 -7.63 18.80 0.40
C SER A 83 -6.93 18.38 1.69
N LEU A 84 -7.31 17.24 2.28
CA LEU A 84 -6.64 16.69 3.47
C LEU A 84 -5.19 16.29 3.19
N MET A 85 -4.89 15.77 1.98
CA MET A 85 -3.53 15.54 1.52
C MET A 85 -2.70 16.84 1.53
N CYS A 86 -3.24 17.92 0.96
CA CYS A 86 -2.59 19.23 0.94
C CYS A 86 -2.35 19.77 2.36
N ILE A 87 -3.38 19.79 3.19
CA ILE A 87 -3.31 20.30 4.58
C ILE A 87 -2.30 19.51 5.40
N SER A 88 -2.29 18.18 5.29
CA SER A 88 -1.34 17.33 6.00
C SER A 88 0.10 17.64 5.59
N GLY A 89 0.38 17.83 4.30
CA GLY A 89 1.70 18.23 3.81
C GLY A 89 2.13 19.58 4.37
N LEU A 90 1.23 20.57 4.45
CA LEU A 90 1.51 21.87 5.07
C LEU A 90 1.85 21.74 6.55
N ILE A 91 1.08 20.96 7.31
CA ILE A 91 1.35 20.76 8.74
C ILE A 91 2.75 20.15 8.93
N PHE A 92 3.13 19.11 8.18
CA PHE A 92 4.48 18.53 8.25
C PHE A 92 5.59 19.52 7.82
N THR A 93 5.28 20.49 6.98
CA THR A 93 6.25 21.52 6.56
C THR A 93 6.49 22.57 7.64
N PHE A 94 5.42 23.00 8.34
CA PHE A 94 5.50 24.19 9.20
C PHE A 94 5.54 23.91 10.69
N THR A 95 5.43 22.64 11.15
CA THR A 95 5.49 22.31 12.57
C THR A 95 6.33 21.06 12.83
N ASP A 96 7.01 21.07 13.98
CA ASP A 96 7.76 19.95 14.52
C ASP A 96 7.07 19.39 15.79
N ASN A 97 5.88 19.90 16.12
CA ASN A 97 5.12 19.44 17.28
C ASN A 97 4.54 18.05 17.05
N TYR A 98 4.88 17.10 17.91
CA TYR A 98 4.47 15.69 17.78
C TYR A 98 2.95 15.51 17.64
N LEU A 99 2.15 16.16 18.49
CA LEU A 99 0.69 16.00 18.47
C LEU A 99 0.08 16.50 17.16
N LEU A 100 0.58 17.62 16.63
CA LEU A 100 0.13 18.17 15.35
C LEU A 100 0.56 17.26 14.19
N LEU A 101 1.75 16.67 14.25
CA LEU A 101 2.19 15.70 13.25
C LEU A 101 1.36 14.39 13.28
N VAL A 102 1.02 13.89 14.48
CA VAL A 102 0.10 12.74 14.62
C VAL A 102 -1.29 13.08 14.07
N LEU A 103 -1.82 14.27 14.37
CA LEU A 103 -3.08 14.73 13.82
C LEU A 103 -3.03 14.83 12.30
N ALA A 104 -1.96 15.42 11.75
CA ALA A 104 -1.76 15.52 10.30
C ALA A 104 -1.65 14.14 9.64
N ALA A 105 -0.95 13.20 10.27
CA ALA A 105 -0.86 11.82 9.81
C ALA A 105 -2.21 11.09 9.86
N PHE A 106 -3.01 11.39 10.90
CA PHE A 106 -4.33 10.79 11.08
C PHE A 106 -5.39 11.37 10.15
N ILE A 107 -5.40 12.68 9.84
CA ILE A 107 -6.39 13.28 8.93
C ILE A 107 -5.95 13.26 7.47
N GLY A 108 -4.64 13.26 7.22
CA GLY A 108 -4.05 13.24 5.89
C GLY A 108 -4.16 11.88 5.22
N THR A 109 -3.70 11.82 4.00
CA THR A 109 -3.65 10.57 3.21
C THR A 109 -2.21 10.11 3.02
N ILE A 110 -1.36 10.30 4.04
CA ILE A 110 0.05 9.92 4.01
C ILE A 110 0.16 8.41 3.86
N ASN A 111 0.99 7.98 2.90
CA ASN A 111 1.27 6.57 2.67
C ASN A 111 2.63 6.19 3.25
N VAL A 112 2.65 5.20 4.11
CA VAL A 112 3.84 4.68 4.79
C VAL A 112 4.20 3.26 4.33
N THR A 113 3.35 2.63 3.51
CA THR A 113 3.46 1.21 3.16
C THR A 113 4.29 0.91 1.92
N GLY A 114 4.49 1.93 1.04
CA GLY A 114 5.12 1.72 -0.26
C GLY A 114 4.20 1.03 -1.28
N SER A 115 2.92 0.93 -0.97
CA SER A 115 1.87 0.45 -1.89
C SER A 115 0.62 1.29 -1.70
N GLU A 116 -0.16 1.50 -2.77
CA GLU A 116 -1.37 2.28 -2.62
C GLU A 116 -2.50 1.44 -2.03
N THR A 117 -3.02 1.91 -0.91
CA THR A 117 -4.19 1.39 -0.22
C THR A 117 -5.08 2.56 0.21
N GLY A 118 -6.35 2.29 0.51
CA GLY A 118 -7.21 3.29 1.13
C GLY A 118 -8.31 3.84 0.24
N ALA A 119 -8.83 4.99 0.65
CA ALA A 119 -10.10 5.52 0.17
C ALA A 119 -10.07 6.02 -1.29
N PHE A 120 -8.98 6.64 -1.72
CA PHE A 120 -8.83 7.05 -3.12
C PHE A 120 -8.95 5.87 -4.06
N LEU A 121 -8.19 4.80 -3.78
CA LEU A 121 -8.23 3.57 -4.57
C LEU A 121 -9.64 3.01 -4.70
N THR A 122 -10.37 2.96 -3.58
CA THR A 122 -11.74 2.45 -3.52
C THR A 122 -12.69 3.24 -4.42
N ILE A 123 -12.64 4.58 -4.35
CA ILE A 123 -13.53 5.45 -5.12
C ILE A 123 -13.13 5.47 -6.60
N GLU A 124 -11.85 5.63 -6.90
CA GLU A 124 -11.37 5.67 -8.28
C GLU A 124 -11.64 4.37 -9.02
N GLN A 125 -11.42 3.20 -8.40
CA GLN A 125 -11.74 1.91 -8.99
C GLN A 125 -13.26 1.74 -9.26
N ALA A 126 -14.11 2.34 -8.45
CA ALA A 126 -15.56 2.36 -8.68
C ALA A 126 -15.98 3.28 -9.84
N ILE A 127 -15.18 4.30 -10.17
CA ILE A 127 -15.42 5.25 -11.26
C ILE A 127 -14.86 4.73 -12.59
N LEU A 128 -13.68 4.07 -12.58
CA LEU A 128 -12.97 3.64 -13.78
C LEU A 128 -13.84 2.96 -14.86
N PRO A 129 -14.76 2.01 -14.51
CA PRO A 129 -15.62 1.37 -15.49
C PRO A 129 -16.53 2.31 -16.28
N GLN A 130 -16.84 3.49 -15.72
CA GLN A 130 -17.70 4.49 -16.35
C GLN A 130 -16.92 5.41 -17.30
N THR A 131 -15.59 5.38 -17.24
CA THR A 131 -14.71 6.25 -18.04
C THR A 131 -14.29 5.64 -19.37
N ILE A 132 -14.61 4.36 -19.61
CA ILE A 132 -14.28 3.65 -20.86
C ILE A 132 -15.46 3.64 -21.81
N ARG A 133 -15.18 3.91 -23.09
CA ARG A 133 -16.18 3.84 -24.16
C ARG A 133 -16.43 2.42 -24.63
N ASP A 134 -15.41 1.57 -24.61
CA ASP A 134 -15.46 0.18 -25.02
C ASP A 134 -15.33 -0.75 -23.82
N LYS A 135 -16.42 -1.43 -23.45
CA LYS A 135 -16.46 -2.38 -22.32
C LYS A 135 -15.45 -3.54 -22.43
N LYS A 136 -15.00 -3.88 -23.64
CA LYS A 136 -13.95 -4.91 -23.86
C LYS A 136 -12.61 -4.49 -23.26
N LYS A 137 -12.40 -3.20 -23.01
CA LYS A 137 -11.17 -2.65 -22.41
C LYS A 137 -11.19 -2.55 -20.88
N MET A 138 -12.17 -3.18 -20.23
CA MET A 138 -12.27 -3.16 -18.76
C MET A 138 -10.99 -3.64 -18.06
N ASN A 139 -10.47 -4.79 -18.46
CA ASN A 139 -9.22 -5.30 -17.87
C ASN A 139 -8.02 -4.41 -18.21
N THR A 140 -8.01 -3.81 -19.41
CA THR A 140 -6.95 -2.91 -19.87
C THR A 140 -6.88 -1.64 -19.01
N ILE A 141 -8.03 -1.04 -18.64
CA ILE A 141 -8.01 0.18 -17.81
C ILE A 141 -7.50 -0.11 -16.40
N PHE A 142 -7.90 -1.23 -15.78
CA PHE A 142 -7.38 -1.59 -14.46
C PHE A 142 -5.88 -1.90 -14.50
N ALA A 143 -5.41 -2.60 -15.55
CA ALA A 143 -3.99 -2.86 -15.74
C ALA A 143 -3.20 -1.56 -15.93
N LEU A 144 -3.68 -0.66 -16.78
CA LEU A 144 -3.07 0.66 -17.02
C LEU A 144 -3.06 1.49 -15.73
N TYR A 145 -4.17 1.53 -14.99
CA TYR A 145 -4.31 2.25 -13.74
C TYR A 145 -3.28 1.76 -12.68
N ASN A 146 -3.12 0.46 -12.52
CA ASN A 146 -2.13 -0.10 -11.59
C ASN A 146 -0.70 0.13 -12.07
N MET A 147 -0.44 -0.04 -13.36
CA MET A 147 0.89 0.16 -13.95
C MET A 147 1.38 1.60 -13.79
N VAL A 148 0.57 2.59 -14.14
CA VAL A 148 0.99 4.00 -14.04
C VAL A 148 1.17 4.41 -12.57
N GLY A 149 0.34 3.91 -11.65
CA GLY A 149 0.50 4.15 -10.23
C GLY A 149 1.80 3.58 -9.68
N THR A 150 2.16 2.35 -10.05
CA THR A 150 3.39 1.69 -9.60
C THR A 150 4.64 2.39 -10.16
N PHE A 151 4.65 2.75 -11.44
CA PHE A 151 5.77 3.50 -12.03
C PHE A 151 5.91 4.89 -11.44
N ALA A 152 4.81 5.61 -11.23
CA ALA A 152 4.85 6.93 -10.60
C ALA A 152 5.35 6.85 -9.15
N MET A 153 4.95 5.83 -8.40
CA MET A 153 5.44 5.57 -7.05
C MET A 153 6.95 5.28 -7.05
N SER A 154 7.44 4.44 -7.95
CA SER A 154 8.87 4.13 -8.08
C SER A 154 9.68 5.39 -8.44
N ALA A 155 9.16 6.24 -9.33
CA ALA A 155 9.77 7.53 -9.64
C ALA A 155 9.78 8.48 -8.43
N GLY A 156 8.69 8.50 -7.64
CA GLY A 156 8.63 9.25 -6.39
C GLY A 156 9.64 8.75 -5.35
N ILE A 157 9.81 7.43 -5.24
CA ILE A 157 10.84 6.83 -4.37
C ILE A 157 12.23 7.31 -4.74
N MET A 158 12.56 7.43 -6.04
CA MET A 158 13.85 8.00 -6.47
C MET A 158 14.08 9.41 -5.92
N LEU A 159 13.01 10.22 -5.82
CA LEU A 159 13.10 11.57 -5.27
C LEU A 159 13.36 11.60 -3.76
N SER A 160 13.18 10.50 -3.04
CA SER A 160 13.46 10.42 -1.60
C SER A 160 14.93 10.66 -1.25
N GLY A 161 15.85 10.57 -2.21
CA GLY A 161 17.26 10.92 -2.05
C GLY A 161 17.54 12.44 -2.03
N LEU A 162 16.57 13.28 -2.45
CA LEU A 162 16.76 14.73 -2.56
C LEU A 162 17.23 15.41 -1.27
N PRO A 163 16.71 15.09 -0.05
CA PRO A 163 17.18 15.71 1.18
C PRO A 163 18.69 15.52 1.42
N SER A 164 19.23 14.33 1.14
CA SER A 164 20.68 14.08 1.26
C SER A 164 21.49 14.91 0.26
N LEU A 165 21.01 15.05 -0.97
CA LEU A 165 21.67 15.89 -1.99
C LEU A 165 21.68 17.37 -1.59
N LEU A 166 20.57 17.87 -1.06
CA LEU A 166 20.45 19.27 -0.62
C LEU A 166 21.35 19.56 0.58
N HIS A 167 21.47 18.61 1.52
CA HIS A 167 22.32 18.75 2.67
C HIS A 167 23.81 18.69 2.32
N GLN A 168 24.22 17.73 1.45
CA GLN A 168 25.63 17.45 1.17
C GLN A 168 26.27 18.34 0.10
N GLN A 169 25.52 18.74 -0.95
CA GLN A 169 26.12 19.28 -2.17
C GLN A 169 25.79 20.74 -2.48
N TYR A 170 24.65 21.27 -2.01
CA TYR A 170 24.18 22.54 -2.59
C TYR A 170 23.92 23.67 -1.59
N PHE A 171 23.58 23.44 -0.33
CA PHE A 171 23.07 24.51 0.51
C PHE A 171 23.50 24.51 1.97
N GLU A 172 24.30 23.54 2.45
CA GLU A 172 24.57 23.36 3.89
C GLU A 172 23.29 23.39 4.77
N MET A 173 22.17 22.98 4.16
CA MET A 173 20.85 23.01 4.83
C MET A 173 20.82 22.07 6.02
N ASN A 174 20.11 22.47 7.06
CA ASN A 174 19.81 21.55 8.16
C ASN A 174 19.04 20.33 7.63
N HIS A 175 19.36 19.14 8.16
CA HIS A 175 18.69 17.91 7.79
C HIS A 175 17.16 18.01 7.82
N VAL A 176 16.59 18.56 8.89
CA VAL A 176 15.13 18.71 9.05
C VAL A 176 14.52 19.59 7.95
N GLU A 177 15.19 20.71 7.61
CA GLU A 177 14.70 21.65 6.58
C GLU A 177 14.70 20.97 5.19
N SER A 178 15.70 20.15 4.89
CA SER A 178 15.76 19.44 3.60
C SER A 178 14.60 18.45 3.42
N PHE A 179 14.12 17.81 4.48
CA PHE A 179 12.91 16.97 4.44
C PHE A 179 11.63 17.80 4.24
N LYS A 180 11.54 19.00 4.83
CA LYS A 180 10.37 19.89 4.72
C LYS A 180 10.08 20.28 3.27
N ILE A 181 11.08 20.32 2.40
CA ILE A 181 10.90 20.53 0.95
C ILE A 181 10.05 19.41 0.33
N LEU A 182 10.25 18.16 0.72
CA LEU A 182 9.44 17.04 0.23
C LEU A 182 8.00 17.11 0.75
N PHE A 183 7.78 17.52 2.00
CA PHE A 183 6.43 17.71 2.53
C PHE A 183 5.71 18.87 1.86
N MET A 184 6.42 19.96 1.55
CA MET A 184 5.88 21.07 0.75
C MET A 184 5.50 20.59 -0.67
N LEU A 185 6.37 19.84 -1.33
CA LEU A 185 6.08 19.24 -2.64
C LEU A 185 4.84 18.34 -2.57
N TYR A 186 4.73 17.50 -1.53
CA TYR A 186 3.55 16.67 -1.30
C TYR A 186 2.27 17.50 -1.16
N SER A 187 2.33 18.62 -0.44
CA SER A 187 1.22 19.55 -0.32
C SER A 187 0.82 20.15 -1.67
N ILE A 188 1.80 20.59 -2.47
CA ILE A 188 1.56 21.13 -3.82
C ILE A 188 0.92 20.07 -4.71
N LEU A 189 1.41 18.83 -4.68
CA LEU A 189 0.81 17.72 -5.41
C LEU A 189 -0.65 17.48 -4.96
N GLY A 190 -0.92 17.56 -3.66
CA GLY A 190 -2.28 17.49 -3.11
C GLY A 190 -3.20 18.57 -3.67
N LEU A 191 -2.71 19.81 -3.75
CA LEU A 191 -3.45 20.93 -4.35
C LEU A 191 -3.75 20.69 -5.83
N VAL A 192 -2.75 20.26 -6.61
CA VAL A 192 -2.93 19.96 -8.05
C VAL A 192 -3.91 18.81 -8.23
N VAL A 193 -3.82 17.75 -7.44
CA VAL A 193 -4.76 16.61 -7.45
C VAL A 193 -6.17 17.07 -7.12
N MET A 194 -6.34 17.95 -6.13
CA MET A 194 -7.63 18.55 -5.78
C MET A 194 -8.23 19.29 -6.97
N ILE A 195 -7.44 20.12 -7.67
CA ILE A 195 -7.88 20.84 -8.88
C ILE A 195 -8.32 19.86 -9.97
N ILE A 196 -7.54 18.80 -10.21
CA ILE A 196 -7.88 17.77 -11.18
C ILE A 196 -9.22 17.12 -10.85
N TYR A 197 -9.49 16.78 -9.58
CA TYR A 197 -10.77 16.22 -9.18
C TYR A 197 -11.93 17.21 -9.33
N PHE A 198 -11.71 18.50 -9.14
CA PHE A 198 -12.72 19.53 -9.46
C PHE A 198 -13.07 19.59 -10.95
N MET A 199 -12.14 19.22 -11.83
CA MET A 199 -12.35 19.21 -13.28
C MET A 199 -13.10 17.97 -13.78
N ILE A 200 -13.25 16.94 -12.96
CA ILE A 200 -14.01 15.73 -13.28
C ILE A 200 -15.49 16.07 -13.38
N SER A 201 -16.15 15.52 -14.39
CA SER A 201 -17.58 15.79 -14.64
C SER A 201 -18.47 15.11 -13.58
N LYS A 202 -19.68 15.67 -13.39
CA LYS A 202 -20.68 15.05 -12.50
C LYS A 202 -21.28 13.76 -13.07
N HIS A 203 -20.94 13.36 -14.30
CA HIS A 203 -21.44 12.12 -14.90
C HIS A 203 -20.93 10.85 -14.22
N ILE A 204 -19.85 10.97 -13.41
CA ILE A 204 -19.35 9.86 -12.60
C ILE A 204 -20.19 9.57 -11.35
N GLU A 205 -21.11 10.47 -11.01
CA GLU A 205 -22.00 10.30 -9.86
C GLU A 205 -23.08 9.27 -10.19
N ILE A 206 -23.26 8.30 -9.30
CA ILE A 206 -24.35 7.35 -9.40
C ILE A 206 -25.56 7.98 -8.71
N LYS A 207 -26.70 8.06 -9.42
CA LYS A 207 -27.99 8.37 -8.77
C LYS A 207 -28.26 7.25 -7.76
N PRO A 208 -28.48 7.58 -6.47
CA PRO A 208 -28.76 6.57 -5.47
C PRO A 208 -29.96 5.72 -5.89
N ASN A 209 -29.74 4.48 -6.22
CA ASN A 209 -30.82 3.57 -6.50
C ASN A 209 -31.33 3.04 -5.16
N VAL A 210 -32.37 3.66 -4.62
CA VAL A 210 -32.94 3.40 -3.29
C VAL A 210 -33.36 1.93 -3.09
N ASN A 211 -33.48 1.16 -4.18
CA ASN A 211 -33.96 -0.23 -4.15
C ASN A 211 -32.89 -1.32 -4.20
N LYS A 212 -31.57 -0.99 -4.15
CA LYS A 212 -30.51 -2.00 -4.11
C LYS A 212 -29.76 -2.02 -2.80
N SER A 213 -30.43 -2.18 -1.68
CA SER A 213 -29.83 -2.78 -0.50
C SER A 213 -29.91 -4.30 -0.59
N VAL A 214 -29.33 -4.89 -1.62
CA VAL A 214 -29.05 -6.32 -1.58
C VAL A 214 -27.88 -6.49 -0.61
N ARG A 215 -28.16 -6.73 0.65
CA ARG A 215 -27.22 -7.38 1.57
C ARG A 215 -26.89 -8.72 0.91
N GLN A 216 -25.80 -8.75 0.16
CA GLN A 216 -25.24 -10.01 -0.34
C GLN A 216 -24.75 -10.79 0.88
N THR A 217 -25.63 -11.64 1.41
CA THR A 217 -25.30 -12.53 2.52
C THR A 217 -24.57 -13.74 1.97
N LEU A 218 -23.37 -13.98 2.45
CA LEU A 218 -22.64 -15.20 2.13
C LEU A 218 -23.45 -16.44 2.56
N SER A 219 -23.50 -17.46 1.73
CA SER A 219 -24.05 -18.76 2.08
C SER A 219 -23.34 -19.35 3.30
N PRO A 220 -23.96 -20.24 4.09
CA PRO A 220 -23.33 -20.81 5.28
C PRO A 220 -21.96 -21.46 5.00
N ARG A 221 -21.82 -22.11 3.84
CA ARG A 221 -20.55 -22.71 3.38
C ARG A 221 -19.51 -21.64 3.08
N SER A 222 -19.85 -20.64 2.26
CA SER A 222 -18.97 -19.52 1.91
C SER A 222 -18.58 -18.72 3.13
N LYS A 223 -19.53 -18.45 4.06
CA LYS A 223 -19.25 -17.74 5.32
C LYS A 223 -18.19 -18.44 6.17
N LYS A 224 -18.23 -19.78 6.29
CA LYS A 224 -17.24 -20.56 7.03
C LYS A 224 -15.85 -20.50 6.37
N ILE A 225 -15.79 -20.65 5.05
CA ILE A 225 -14.52 -20.64 4.28
C ILE A 225 -13.92 -19.24 4.30
N VAL A 226 -14.71 -18.22 3.93
CA VAL A 226 -14.27 -16.83 3.88
C VAL A 226 -13.87 -16.32 5.27
N GLY A 227 -14.60 -16.73 6.34
CA GLY A 227 -14.24 -16.40 7.71
C GLY A 227 -12.86 -16.94 8.10
N LYS A 228 -12.54 -18.21 7.78
CA LYS A 228 -11.22 -18.81 8.03
C LYS A 228 -10.12 -18.08 7.22
N LEU A 229 -10.37 -17.81 5.94
CA LEU A 229 -9.43 -17.07 5.10
C LEU A 229 -9.20 -15.65 5.61
N SER A 230 -10.27 -14.95 6.03
CA SER A 230 -10.17 -13.61 6.60
C SER A 230 -9.29 -13.59 7.85
N ALA A 231 -9.44 -14.56 8.73
CA ALA A 231 -8.60 -14.68 9.92
C ALA A 231 -7.13 -14.95 9.56
N LEU A 232 -6.86 -15.87 8.63
CA LEU A 232 -5.50 -16.16 8.18
C LEU A 232 -4.85 -14.96 7.48
N PHE A 233 -5.57 -14.30 6.57
CA PHE A 233 -5.07 -13.12 5.89
C PHE A 233 -4.89 -11.93 6.83
N ALA A 234 -5.66 -11.84 7.91
CA ALA A 234 -5.44 -10.86 8.95
C ALA A 234 -4.10 -11.10 9.68
N VAL A 235 -3.77 -12.36 10.00
CA VAL A 235 -2.47 -12.73 10.60
C VAL A 235 -1.31 -12.37 9.67
N ASP A 236 -1.40 -12.71 8.38
CA ASP A 236 -0.40 -12.33 7.38
C ASP A 236 -0.22 -10.81 7.30
N SER A 237 -1.33 -10.07 7.23
CA SER A 237 -1.31 -8.62 7.12
C SER A 237 -0.81 -7.94 8.40
N PHE A 238 -1.13 -8.48 9.58
CA PHE A 238 -0.55 -8.04 10.85
C PHE A 238 0.97 -8.16 10.82
N ALA A 239 1.49 -9.34 10.46
CA ALA A 239 2.93 -9.54 10.32
C ALA A 239 3.56 -8.67 9.22
N GLY A 240 2.83 -8.44 8.11
CA GLY A 240 3.23 -7.53 7.05
C GLY A 240 3.37 -6.08 7.50
N GLY A 241 2.54 -5.66 8.45
CA GLY A 241 2.61 -4.32 9.03
C GLY A 241 3.88 -4.05 9.82
N PHE A 242 4.59 -5.09 10.30
CA PHE A 242 5.89 -4.93 10.95
C PHE A 242 7.00 -4.50 9.98
N VAL A 243 6.84 -4.79 8.69
CA VAL A 243 7.86 -4.55 7.66
C VAL A 243 7.34 -3.68 6.53
N ILE A 244 6.53 -2.67 6.88
CA ILE A 244 6.13 -1.62 5.94
C ILE A 244 7.37 -0.83 5.49
N GLN A 245 7.28 -0.21 4.31
CA GLN A 245 8.44 0.43 3.67
C GLN A 245 9.13 1.45 4.58
N SER A 246 8.37 2.28 5.31
CA SER A 246 8.94 3.28 6.23
C SER A 246 9.76 2.64 7.36
N VAL A 247 9.31 1.49 7.91
CA VAL A 247 10.04 0.77 8.96
C VAL A 247 11.29 0.13 8.40
N VAL A 248 11.21 -0.48 7.22
CA VAL A 248 12.38 -1.06 6.54
C VAL A 248 13.39 0.03 6.18
N SER A 249 12.94 1.18 5.72
CA SER A 249 13.77 2.35 5.44
C SER A 249 14.53 2.82 6.70
N LEU A 250 13.81 2.99 7.81
CA LEU A 250 14.42 3.36 9.09
C LEU A 250 15.42 2.30 9.57
N TRP A 251 15.14 1.02 9.36
CA TRP A 251 16.06 -0.07 9.72
C TRP A 251 17.37 -0.01 8.94
N PHE A 252 17.32 0.13 7.60
CA PHE A 252 18.52 0.28 6.78
C PHE A 252 19.34 1.52 7.17
N PHE A 253 18.64 2.64 7.42
CA PHE A 253 19.26 3.89 7.86
C PHE A 253 19.97 3.71 9.21
N THR A 254 19.27 3.17 10.21
CA THR A 254 19.78 3.07 11.59
C THR A 254 20.85 1.99 11.76
N LYS A 255 20.67 0.81 11.12
CA LYS A 255 21.57 -0.33 11.28
C LYS A 255 22.85 -0.20 10.45
N PHE A 256 22.75 0.30 9.23
CA PHE A 256 23.85 0.32 8.27
C PHE A 256 24.32 1.74 7.89
N GLY A 257 23.69 2.79 8.40
CA GLY A 257 23.98 4.15 7.98
C GLY A 257 23.67 4.42 6.50
N ALA A 258 22.74 3.65 5.90
CA ALA A 258 22.37 3.83 4.51
C ALA A 258 21.70 5.19 4.32
N ASP A 259 22.28 6.07 3.52
CA ASP A 259 21.73 7.37 3.25
C ASP A 259 20.45 7.29 2.37
N LEU A 260 19.74 8.41 2.23
CA LEU A 260 18.50 8.46 1.46
C LEU A 260 18.71 8.18 -0.03
N ILE A 261 19.90 8.43 -0.56
CA ILE A 261 20.23 8.14 -1.97
C ILE A 261 20.26 6.62 -2.17
N ILE A 262 20.99 5.91 -1.30
CA ILE A 262 21.03 4.44 -1.33
C ILE A 262 19.63 3.85 -1.14
N LEU A 263 18.87 4.36 -0.16
CA LEU A 263 17.50 3.91 0.09
C LEU A 263 16.58 4.12 -1.12
N SER A 264 16.73 5.24 -1.82
CA SER A 264 15.95 5.52 -3.03
C SER A 264 16.21 4.49 -4.13
N TYR A 265 17.45 4.06 -4.33
CA TYR A 265 17.79 3.01 -5.29
C TYR A 265 17.27 1.64 -4.86
N ILE A 266 17.43 1.27 -3.58
CA ILE A 266 16.95 -0.02 -3.05
C ILE A 266 15.44 -0.16 -3.27
N PHE A 267 14.65 0.81 -2.82
CA PHE A 267 13.21 0.71 -2.88
C PHE A 267 12.64 0.91 -4.29
N SER A 268 13.28 1.71 -5.13
CA SER A 268 12.90 1.82 -6.54
C SER A 268 13.15 0.49 -7.28
N ALA A 269 14.31 -0.14 -7.09
CA ALA A 269 14.61 -1.47 -7.64
C ALA A 269 13.64 -2.54 -7.10
N ALA A 270 13.33 -2.51 -5.80
CA ALA A 270 12.34 -3.39 -5.18
C ALA A 270 10.95 -3.24 -5.82
N GLY A 271 10.52 -2.01 -6.11
CA GLY A 271 9.26 -1.74 -6.81
C GLY A 271 9.21 -2.33 -8.22
N VAL A 272 10.28 -2.21 -8.98
CA VAL A 272 10.40 -2.82 -10.33
C VAL A 272 10.34 -4.34 -10.24
N LEU A 273 11.11 -4.96 -9.32
CA LEU A 273 11.11 -6.41 -9.12
C LEU A 273 9.72 -6.91 -8.71
N THR A 274 9.03 -6.18 -7.84
CA THR A 274 7.66 -6.48 -7.45
C THR A 274 6.71 -6.45 -8.64
N ALA A 275 6.79 -5.43 -9.50
CA ALA A 275 5.94 -5.34 -10.69
C ALA A 275 6.17 -6.52 -11.66
N LEU A 276 7.42 -6.92 -11.85
CA LEU A 276 7.77 -8.09 -12.67
C LEU A 276 7.28 -9.40 -12.05
N SER A 277 7.29 -9.50 -10.71
CA SER A 277 6.86 -10.71 -9.99
C SER A 277 5.38 -11.04 -10.19
N TYR A 278 4.51 -10.04 -10.39
CA TYR A 278 3.09 -10.27 -10.69
C TYR A 278 2.88 -11.04 -12.01
N LEU A 279 3.71 -10.76 -13.03
CA LEU A 279 3.64 -11.47 -14.29
C LEU A 279 4.12 -12.93 -14.16
N ALA A 280 5.15 -13.15 -13.35
CA ALA A 280 5.64 -14.48 -13.04
C ALA A 280 4.61 -15.30 -12.23
N ALA A 281 3.94 -14.68 -11.27
CA ALA A 281 2.93 -15.31 -10.42
C ALA A 281 1.79 -15.95 -11.24
N ALA A 282 1.28 -15.25 -12.25
CA ALA A 282 0.22 -15.77 -13.12
C ALA A 282 0.67 -17.06 -13.83
N LYS A 283 1.88 -17.05 -14.43
CA LYS A 283 2.42 -18.22 -15.13
C LYS A 283 2.70 -19.41 -14.21
N ILE A 284 3.12 -19.15 -12.97
CA ILE A 284 3.35 -20.19 -11.97
C ILE A 284 2.02 -20.77 -11.51
N ALA A 285 1.01 -19.93 -11.26
CA ALA A 285 -0.32 -20.36 -10.84
C ALA A 285 -1.00 -21.27 -11.87
N ASP A 286 -0.81 -21.02 -13.18
CA ASP A 286 -1.31 -21.86 -14.24
C ASP A 286 -0.69 -23.29 -14.22
N ARG A 287 0.52 -23.44 -13.63
CA ARG A 287 1.23 -24.74 -13.61
C ARG A 287 1.02 -25.53 -12.34
N ILE A 288 1.04 -24.87 -11.20
CA ILE A 288 1.01 -25.55 -9.88
C ILE A 288 -0.24 -25.25 -9.06
N GLY A 289 -1.17 -24.43 -9.58
CA GLY A 289 -2.40 -24.02 -8.89
C GLY A 289 -2.21 -22.84 -7.95
N LEU A 290 -3.34 -22.21 -7.57
CA LEU A 290 -3.35 -20.95 -6.84
C LEU A 290 -2.78 -21.09 -5.42
N VAL A 291 -3.21 -22.08 -4.63
CA VAL A 291 -2.76 -22.28 -3.24
C VAL A 291 -1.28 -22.62 -3.19
N ASN A 292 -0.81 -23.50 -4.06
CA ASN A 292 0.61 -23.85 -4.11
C ASN A 292 1.47 -22.64 -4.49
N THR A 293 1.03 -21.82 -5.44
CA THR A 293 1.74 -20.60 -5.82
C THR A 293 1.81 -19.64 -4.65
N MET A 294 0.70 -19.39 -3.94
CA MET A 294 0.70 -18.53 -2.75
C MET A 294 1.73 -18.99 -1.72
N VAL A 295 1.76 -20.28 -1.41
CA VAL A 295 2.60 -20.80 -0.31
C VAL A 295 4.06 -20.96 -0.75
N PHE A 296 4.32 -21.59 -1.90
CA PHE A 296 5.69 -21.91 -2.32
C PHE A 296 6.50 -20.69 -2.81
N THR A 297 5.86 -19.58 -3.14
CA THR A 297 6.58 -18.33 -3.38
C THR A 297 6.74 -17.51 -2.11
N HIS A 298 5.75 -17.59 -1.19
CA HIS A 298 5.73 -16.78 0.02
C HIS A 298 6.65 -17.33 1.12
N ILE A 299 6.74 -18.66 1.34
CA ILE A 299 7.66 -19.25 2.33
C ILE A 299 9.13 -18.85 2.07
N PRO A 300 9.71 -19.03 0.86
CA PRO A 300 11.09 -18.58 0.61
C PRO A 300 11.27 -17.08 0.86
N SER A 301 10.30 -16.26 0.45
CA SER A 301 10.29 -14.82 0.72
C SER A 301 10.34 -14.51 2.22
N ASN A 302 9.59 -15.25 3.05
CA ASN A 302 9.55 -15.04 4.50
C ASN A 302 10.78 -15.59 5.21
N VAL A 303 11.42 -16.65 4.69
CA VAL A 303 12.75 -17.08 5.13
C VAL A 303 13.77 -16.00 4.83
N LEU A 304 13.76 -15.40 3.63
CA LEU A 304 14.63 -14.27 3.30
C LEU A 304 14.34 -13.05 4.18
N LEU A 305 13.08 -12.79 4.54
CA LEU A 305 12.70 -11.74 5.48
C LEU A 305 13.35 -11.95 6.86
N PHE A 306 13.31 -13.18 7.36
CA PHE A 306 13.99 -13.55 8.60
C PHE A 306 15.51 -13.38 8.48
N LEU A 307 16.12 -13.82 7.37
CA LEU A 307 17.57 -13.76 7.16
C LEU A 307 18.10 -12.32 7.02
N VAL A 308 17.33 -11.40 6.43
CA VAL A 308 17.70 -9.97 6.35
C VAL A 308 18.03 -9.41 7.73
N ALA A 309 17.30 -9.82 8.79
CA ALA A 309 17.54 -9.36 10.16
C ALA A 309 18.98 -9.58 10.64
N PHE A 310 19.63 -10.65 10.16
CA PHE A 310 20.97 -11.09 10.57
C PHE A 310 22.06 -10.73 9.55
N ALA A 311 21.74 -9.99 8.48
CA ALA A 311 22.74 -9.57 7.51
C ALA A 311 23.86 -8.76 8.17
N PRO A 312 25.13 -9.16 7.99
CA PRO A 312 26.28 -8.48 8.61
C PRO A 312 26.70 -7.22 7.86
N THR A 313 26.36 -7.10 6.58
CA THR A 313 26.74 -5.97 5.72
C THR A 313 25.55 -5.41 4.97
N LEU A 314 25.63 -4.11 4.61
CA LEU A 314 24.60 -3.43 3.82
C LEU A 314 24.37 -4.14 2.47
N GLN A 315 25.44 -4.54 1.78
CA GLN A 315 25.36 -5.17 0.46
C GLN A 315 24.58 -6.48 0.52
N LEU A 316 24.86 -7.33 1.52
CA LEU A 316 24.16 -8.59 1.69
C LEU A 316 22.69 -8.36 2.06
N ALA A 317 22.41 -7.39 2.93
CA ALA A 317 21.06 -7.00 3.29
C ALA A 317 20.24 -6.54 2.05
N ILE A 318 20.86 -5.73 1.17
CA ILE A 318 20.24 -5.28 -0.09
C ILE A 318 19.93 -6.47 -0.99
N ILE A 319 20.89 -7.35 -1.21
CA ILE A 319 20.72 -8.52 -2.09
C ILE A 319 19.56 -9.40 -1.58
N ILE A 320 19.57 -9.76 -0.30
CA ILE A 320 18.52 -10.59 0.31
C ILE A 320 17.16 -9.89 0.20
N TYR A 321 17.11 -8.57 0.49
CA TYR A 321 15.88 -7.79 0.42
C TYR A 321 15.31 -7.73 -1.01
N LEU A 322 16.14 -7.51 -2.03
CA LEU A 322 15.71 -7.43 -3.42
C LEU A 322 15.21 -8.79 -3.93
N ILE A 323 15.92 -9.89 -3.62
CA ILE A 323 15.45 -11.25 -3.97
C ILE A 323 14.10 -11.52 -3.31
N ARG A 324 13.97 -11.15 -2.02
CA ARG A 324 12.71 -11.25 -1.30
C ARG A 324 11.59 -10.50 -2.01
N MET A 325 11.84 -9.26 -2.45
CA MET A 325 10.81 -8.44 -3.12
C MET A 325 10.34 -9.03 -4.44
N GLY A 326 11.20 -9.75 -5.16
CA GLY A 326 10.83 -10.52 -6.34
C GLY A 326 9.89 -11.69 -6.06
N LEU A 327 9.84 -12.19 -4.83
CA LEU A 327 8.99 -13.33 -4.45
C LEU A 327 7.76 -12.92 -3.62
N SER A 328 7.89 -11.91 -2.77
CA SER A 328 6.96 -11.60 -1.68
C SER A 328 5.57 -11.17 -2.12
N GLN A 329 5.43 -10.67 -3.33
CA GLN A 329 4.15 -10.13 -3.83
C GLN A 329 3.46 -11.05 -4.84
N MET A 330 4.04 -12.20 -5.12
CA MET A 330 3.44 -13.20 -6.02
C MET A 330 2.14 -13.80 -5.45
N ASP A 331 1.99 -13.79 -4.13
CA ASP A 331 0.77 -14.24 -3.45
C ASP A 331 -0.45 -13.33 -3.71
N VAL A 332 -0.25 -12.06 -4.01
CA VAL A 332 -1.35 -11.07 -4.13
C VAL A 332 -2.34 -11.41 -5.23
N PRO A 333 -1.94 -11.57 -6.52
CA PRO A 333 -2.87 -11.90 -7.58
C PRO A 333 -3.47 -13.30 -7.41
N THR A 334 -2.69 -14.26 -6.93
CA THR A 334 -3.15 -15.64 -6.71
C THR A 334 -4.18 -15.72 -5.59
N ARG A 335 -3.98 -14.98 -4.50
CA ARG A 335 -4.94 -14.87 -3.40
C ARG A 335 -6.26 -14.25 -3.84
N GLN A 336 -6.21 -13.15 -4.60
CA GLN A 336 -7.42 -12.51 -5.14
C GLN A 336 -8.20 -13.47 -6.04
N SER A 337 -7.52 -14.17 -6.94
CA SER A 337 -8.12 -15.17 -7.81
C SER A 337 -8.71 -16.34 -7.01
N TYR A 338 -8.02 -16.81 -5.97
CA TYR A 338 -8.48 -17.90 -5.13
C TYR A 338 -9.79 -17.55 -4.41
N ILE A 339 -9.87 -16.38 -3.77
CA ILE A 339 -11.07 -15.94 -3.04
C ILE A 339 -12.30 -15.97 -3.96
N VAL A 340 -12.20 -15.42 -5.17
CA VAL A 340 -13.33 -15.34 -6.10
C VAL A 340 -13.66 -16.69 -6.75
N SER A 341 -12.72 -17.64 -6.78
CA SER A 341 -12.93 -18.96 -7.37
C SER A 341 -13.63 -19.96 -6.44
N ILE A 342 -13.60 -19.75 -5.12
CA ILE A 342 -14.16 -20.69 -4.12
C ILE A 342 -15.56 -20.30 -3.64
N VAL A 343 -16.06 -19.13 -4.00
CA VAL A 343 -17.40 -18.62 -3.66
C VAL A 343 -18.30 -18.56 -4.89
N ASN A 344 -19.62 -18.40 -4.69
CA ASN A 344 -20.55 -18.18 -5.80
C ASN A 344 -20.34 -16.81 -6.45
N GLU A 345 -20.79 -16.63 -7.70
CA GLU A 345 -20.57 -15.37 -8.45
C GLU A 345 -21.17 -14.15 -7.77
N ASP A 346 -22.35 -14.31 -7.20
CA ASP A 346 -23.07 -13.28 -6.44
C ASP A 346 -22.44 -12.95 -5.09
N GLU A 347 -21.60 -13.85 -4.54
CA GLU A 347 -20.91 -13.69 -3.26
C GLU A 347 -19.50 -13.09 -3.39
N ARG A 348 -18.93 -13.01 -4.60
CA ARG A 348 -17.51 -12.61 -4.85
C ARG A 348 -17.16 -11.26 -4.24
N THR A 349 -18.04 -10.27 -4.40
CA THR A 349 -17.83 -8.91 -3.88
C THR A 349 -17.81 -8.90 -2.35
N ALA A 350 -18.74 -9.62 -1.71
CA ALA A 350 -18.82 -9.70 -0.26
C ALA A 350 -17.60 -10.46 0.32
N ALA A 351 -17.17 -11.54 -0.32
CA ALA A 351 -16.00 -12.32 0.11
C ALA A 351 -14.70 -11.51 0.01
N SER A 352 -14.47 -10.83 -1.13
CA SER A 352 -13.31 -9.96 -1.34
C SER A 352 -13.32 -8.77 -0.37
N GLY A 353 -14.48 -8.15 -0.16
CA GLY A 353 -14.64 -7.04 0.77
C GLY A 353 -14.28 -7.44 2.20
N LEU A 354 -14.85 -8.55 2.70
CA LEU A 354 -14.61 -9.03 4.07
C LEU A 354 -13.13 -9.37 4.30
N THR A 355 -12.50 -10.08 3.36
CA THR A 355 -11.08 -10.43 3.48
C THR A 355 -10.17 -9.20 3.44
N ASN A 356 -10.45 -8.21 2.59
CA ASN A 356 -9.67 -6.97 2.51
C ASN A 356 -9.83 -6.11 3.77
N VAL A 357 -11.05 -5.96 4.30
CA VAL A 357 -11.29 -5.21 5.54
C VAL A 357 -10.54 -5.87 6.72
N SER A 358 -10.62 -7.20 6.87
CA SER A 358 -9.91 -7.92 7.91
C SER A 358 -8.40 -7.71 7.84
N ARG A 359 -7.82 -7.73 6.65
CA ARG A 359 -6.40 -7.46 6.39
C ARG A 359 -6.01 -6.03 6.78
N ASN A 360 -6.79 -5.05 6.33
CA ASN A 360 -6.49 -3.64 6.57
C ASN A 360 -6.54 -3.30 8.07
N ILE A 361 -7.53 -3.82 8.80
CA ILE A 361 -7.65 -3.65 10.25
C ILE A 361 -6.43 -4.26 10.95
N ALA A 362 -6.06 -5.49 10.61
CA ALA A 362 -4.93 -6.16 11.22
C ALA A 362 -3.60 -5.44 10.95
N GLN A 363 -3.41 -4.97 9.71
CA GLN A 363 -2.22 -4.21 9.33
C GLN A 363 -2.13 -2.86 10.06
N ALA A 364 -3.26 -2.20 10.32
CA ALA A 364 -3.28 -0.88 10.95
C ALA A 364 -2.79 -0.90 12.41
N VAL A 365 -2.94 -2.01 13.10
CA VAL A 365 -2.49 -2.17 14.50
C VAL A 365 -0.99 -2.41 14.61
N SER A 366 -0.37 -3.04 13.61
CA SER A 366 1.01 -3.54 13.68
C SER A 366 2.07 -2.48 13.97
N PRO A 367 2.09 -1.30 13.31
CA PRO A 367 3.15 -0.33 13.53
C PRO A 367 3.18 0.24 14.95
N SER A 368 2.03 0.31 15.62
CA SER A 368 1.96 0.73 17.01
C SER A 368 2.71 -0.23 17.96
N VAL A 369 2.82 -1.50 17.57
CA VAL A 369 3.55 -2.52 18.34
C VAL A 369 5.06 -2.49 18.03
N ILE A 370 5.45 -1.99 16.84
CA ILE A 370 6.85 -1.98 16.40
C ILE A 370 7.74 -1.18 17.35
N GLY A 371 7.28 -0.03 17.85
CA GLY A 371 8.04 0.80 18.77
C GLY A 371 8.45 0.03 20.04
N TYR A 372 7.56 -0.79 20.57
CA TYR A 372 7.86 -1.68 21.71
C TYR A 372 8.81 -2.81 21.31
N ILE A 373 8.67 -3.37 20.10
CA ILE A 373 9.58 -4.41 19.61
C ILE A 373 11.00 -3.86 19.46
N PHE A 374 11.18 -2.65 18.98
CA PHE A 374 12.49 -2.00 18.86
C PHE A 374 13.19 -1.81 20.22
N GLN A 375 12.43 -1.65 21.30
CA GLN A 375 12.97 -1.55 22.65
C GLN A 375 13.26 -2.92 23.31
N SER A 376 12.89 -4.03 22.66
CA SER A 376 13.14 -5.38 23.14
C SER A 376 14.58 -5.82 22.87
N PHE A 377 14.96 -7.02 23.40
CA PHE A 377 16.27 -7.62 23.15
C PHE A 377 16.55 -7.92 21.65
N LEU A 378 15.52 -8.03 20.82
CA LEU A 378 15.66 -8.17 19.37
C LEU A 378 15.99 -6.85 18.68
N ALA A 379 15.83 -5.73 19.38
CA ALA A 379 16.08 -4.38 18.91
C ALA A 379 15.50 -4.14 17.50
N LEU A 380 16.23 -3.42 16.68
CA LEU A 380 15.81 -3.08 15.31
C LEU A 380 15.52 -4.28 14.39
N SER A 381 16.05 -5.46 14.69
CA SER A 381 15.84 -6.68 13.89
C SER A 381 14.54 -7.40 14.23
N GLY A 382 13.92 -7.08 15.38
CA GLY A 382 12.71 -7.73 15.88
C GLY A 382 11.54 -7.79 14.89
N PRO A 383 11.17 -6.70 14.20
CA PRO A 383 10.10 -6.72 13.22
C PRO A 383 10.30 -7.72 12.08
N PHE A 384 11.54 -7.90 11.62
CA PHE A 384 11.86 -8.85 10.55
C PHE A 384 11.78 -10.30 11.03
N VAL A 385 12.29 -10.56 12.22
CA VAL A 385 12.25 -11.90 12.84
C VAL A 385 10.81 -12.31 13.11
N LEU A 386 10.06 -11.49 13.86
CA LEU A 386 8.68 -11.79 14.20
C LEU A 386 7.77 -11.83 12.95
N GLY A 387 7.94 -10.86 12.04
CA GLY A 387 7.22 -10.83 10.78
C GLY A 387 7.46 -12.08 9.94
N GLY A 388 8.73 -12.50 9.80
CA GLY A 388 9.11 -13.71 9.07
C GLY A 388 8.52 -14.98 9.69
N VAL A 389 8.66 -15.16 10.99
CA VAL A 389 8.14 -16.33 11.72
C VAL A 389 6.62 -16.43 11.62
N ILE A 390 5.91 -15.33 11.91
CA ILE A 390 4.43 -15.32 11.85
C ILE A 390 3.94 -15.63 10.44
N LYS A 391 4.58 -15.07 9.40
CA LYS A 391 4.22 -15.32 8.00
C LYS A 391 4.50 -16.77 7.57
N ILE A 392 5.60 -17.37 8.01
CA ILE A 392 5.87 -18.79 7.74
C ILE A 392 4.81 -19.69 8.41
N ILE A 393 4.44 -19.41 9.65
CA ILE A 393 3.35 -20.14 10.35
C ILE A 393 2.04 -19.98 9.58
N TYR A 394 1.71 -18.75 9.16
CA TYR A 394 0.53 -18.48 8.34
C TYR A 394 0.54 -19.31 7.06
N ASP A 395 1.64 -19.36 6.31
CA ASP A 395 1.76 -20.10 5.04
C ASP A 395 1.55 -21.60 5.26
N LEU A 396 2.14 -22.17 6.30
CA LEU A 396 1.96 -23.57 6.64
C LEU A 396 0.49 -23.88 7.01
N VAL A 397 -0.12 -23.05 7.84
CA VAL A 397 -1.53 -23.21 8.24
C VAL A 397 -2.45 -23.06 7.03
N LEU A 398 -2.18 -22.09 6.14
CA LEU A 398 -2.92 -21.91 4.89
C LEU A 398 -2.83 -23.18 4.04
N TYR A 399 -1.61 -23.69 3.80
CA TYR A 399 -1.39 -24.88 3.00
C TYR A 399 -2.15 -26.10 3.52
N PHE A 400 -2.00 -26.43 4.79
CA PHE A 400 -2.66 -27.61 5.35
C PHE A 400 -4.19 -27.52 5.37
N ASN A 401 -4.76 -26.32 5.51
CA ASN A 401 -6.21 -26.14 5.53
C ASN A 401 -6.84 -26.06 4.14
N PHE A 402 -6.10 -25.58 3.11
CA PHE A 402 -6.72 -25.21 1.85
C PHE A 402 -6.17 -25.97 0.61
N ARG A 403 -5.08 -26.74 0.70
CA ARG A 403 -4.52 -27.50 -0.41
C ARG A 403 -5.49 -28.48 -1.11
N ASN A 404 -6.48 -28.96 -0.35
CA ASN A 404 -7.48 -29.91 -0.86
C ASN A 404 -8.79 -29.25 -1.29
N ILE A 405 -8.92 -27.93 -1.12
CA ILE A 405 -10.08 -27.17 -1.55
C ILE A 405 -9.83 -26.68 -2.98
N LYS A 406 -10.34 -27.47 -3.95
CA LYS A 406 -10.21 -27.12 -5.37
C LYS A 406 -10.95 -25.83 -5.69
N SER A 407 -10.36 -25.01 -6.53
CA SER A 407 -11.06 -23.90 -7.17
C SER A 407 -12.13 -24.48 -8.11
N ARG A 408 -13.22 -23.75 -8.33
CA ARG A 408 -14.29 -24.18 -9.24
C ARG A 408 -13.85 -24.24 -10.71
N ASN A 409 -12.67 -23.69 -11.01
CA ASN A 409 -12.09 -23.64 -12.35
C ASN A 409 -11.01 -24.71 -12.56
N GLU A 410 -10.67 -25.49 -11.54
CA GLU A 410 -9.87 -26.70 -11.58
C GLU A 410 -10.78 -27.95 -11.50
#